data_b5799fd9529ed12fbb5723f66fbabb6c
#
_entry.id   b5799fd9529ed12fbb5723f66fbabb6c
#
_cell.length_a   1.000
_cell.length_b   1.000
_cell.length_c   1.000
_cell.angle_alpha   90.00
_cell.angle_beta   90.00
_cell.angle_gamma   90.00
#
_symmetry.space_group_name_H-M   'P 1'
#
loop_
_entity.id
_entity.type
_entity.pdbx_description
1 polymer ?
#
loop_
_entity_poly.entity_id
_entity_poly.type
_entity_poly.pdbx_seq_one_letter_code
_entity_poly.pdbx_strand_id
1 'polypeptide(L)'
;MKNNFSAQFRELRKTADISQEEIAERLNVSPQAVSKWENDKSIPDVDMLIEIARLFKVSLDTLIVGDGFCKNVNGVPNDEKLRVVFCQGKYVLKAGEVGAPIRIETDGHCDLDVWGNATVNGNVKGDIKAGGGVNCDKVEGNVTAGAGVNCDEVNGNISAGASINCDAINGNASAGANIVCDDIGGNVDCASTLQCDNISGNVSCGMTITCDAIIGNVTSCNGDIHVKILKGTVESCERSVYIKEEEGKN
;
A
#
# COMPACT_ATOMS: atom_id res chain seq x y z
N MET A 1 7.76 -27.64 25.32
CA MET A 1 7.88 -27.66 23.86
C MET A 1 8.69 -28.89 23.48
N LYS A 2 8.21 -29.76 22.60
CA LYS A 2 9.00 -30.86 22.06
C LYS A 2 9.97 -30.28 21.05
N ASN A 3 11.28 -30.49 21.26
CA ASN A 3 12.29 -30.14 20.27
C ASN A 3 12.12 -31.07 19.07
N ASN A 4 11.96 -30.53 17.89
CA ASN A 4 11.75 -31.31 16.66
C ASN A 4 12.97 -31.26 15.72
N PHE A 5 14.10 -30.78 16.23
CA PHE A 5 15.34 -30.58 15.49
C PHE A 5 15.76 -31.83 14.69
N SER A 6 15.79 -32.99 15.32
CA SER A 6 16.27 -34.23 14.70
C SER A 6 15.47 -34.61 13.43
N ALA A 7 14.15 -34.45 13.48
CA ALA A 7 13.27 -34.73 12.35
C ALA A 7 13.46 -33.70 11.24
N GLN A 8 13.51 -32.40 11.58
CA GLN A 8 13.69 -31.31 10.63
C GLN A 8 15.05 -31.35 9.93
N PHE A 9 16.11 -31.55 10.71
CA PHE A 9 17.46 -31.65 10.16
C PHE A 9 17.59 -32.80 9.16
N ARG A 10 17.03 -34.00 9.52
CA ARG A 10 17.00 -35.16 8.63
C ARG A 10 16.20 -34.86 7.35
N GLU A 11 15.07 -34.19 7.46
CA GLU A 11 14.22 -33.84 6.31
C GLU A 11 14.90 -32.84 5.39
N LEU A 12 15.48 -31.77 5.95
CA LEU A 12 16.24 -30.77 5.17
C LEU A 12 17.41 -31.40 4.42
N ARG A 13 18.18 -32.29 5.07
CA ARG A 13 19.27 -32.99 4.44
C ARG A 13 18.78 -33.88 3.28
N LYS A 14 17.71 -34.64 3.49
CA LYS A 14 17.14 -35.52 2.46
C LYS A 14 16.58 -34.75 1.29
N THR A 15 15.89 -33.62 1.55
CA THR A 15 15.34 -32.74 0.50
C THR A 15 16.46 -32.10 -0.32
N ALA A 16 17.61 -31.84 0.29
CA ALA A 16 18.79 -31.33 -0.41
C ALA A 16 19.60 -32.44 -1.10
N ASP A 17 19.20 -33.71 -0.99
CA ASP A 17 19.89 -34.90 -1.54
C ASP A 17 21.36 -35.03 -1.06
N ILE A 18 21.62 -34.70 0.22
CA ILE A 18 22.96 -34.71 0.83
C ILE A 18 23.10 -35.93 1.73
N SER A 19 24.25 -36.68 1.67
CA SER A 19 24.54 -37.76 2.59
C SER A 19 24.91 -37.30 4.00
N GLN A 20 24.89 -38.20 5.02
CA GLN A 20 25.33 -37.86 6.36
C GLN A 20 26.84 -37.56 6.41
N GLU A 21 27.62 -38.20 5.56
CA GLU A 21 29.04 -37.96 5.40
C GLU A 21 29.32 -36.58 4.80
N GLU A 22 28.61 -36.22 3.75
CA GLU A 22 28.78 -34.94 3.07
C GLU A 22 28.36 -33.76 3.92
N ILE A 23 27.26 -33.86 4.67
CA ILE A 23 26.86 -32.77 5.58
C ILE A 23 27.83 -32.66 6.78
N ALA A 24 28.39 -33.78 7.26
CA ALA A 24 29.41 -33.80 8.30
C ALA A 24 30.68 -33.04 7.84
N GLU A 25 31.10 -33.25 6.58
CA GLU A 25 32.24 -32.52 6.00
C GLU A 25 31.94 -31.02 5.88
N ARG A 26 30.78 -30.63 5.40
CA ARG A 26 30.36 -29.21 5.24
C ARG A 26 30.29 -28.47 6.59
N LEU A 27 29.91 -29.17 7.65
CA LEU A 27 29.79 -28.62 9.00
C LEU A 27 31.07 -28.82 9.84
N ASN A 28 32.11 -29.44 9.27
CA ASN A 28 33.36 -29.78 9.96
C ASN A 28 33.15 -30.57 11.24
N VAL A 29 32.28 -31.59 11.18
CA VAL A 29 31.97 -32.50 12.29
C VAL A 29 32.14 -33.97 11.87
N SER A 30 32.07 -34.90 12.80
CA SER A 30 32.12 -36.32 12.46
C SER A 30 30.74 -36.81 11.95
N PRO A 31 30.69 -37.82 11.02
CA PRO A 31 29.44 -38.43 10.60
C PRO A 31 28.65 -39.05 11.76
N GLN A 32 29.37 -39.50 12.82
CA GLN A 32 28.76 -40.01 14.05
C GLN A 32 27.98 -38.89 14.82
N ALA A 33 28.46 -37.66 14.78
CA ALA A 33 27.74 -36.52 15.37
C ALA A 33 26.44 -36.28 14.64
N VAL A 34 26.48 -36.19 13.31
CA VAL A 34 25.28 -36.04 12.43
C VAL A 34 24.27 -37.15 12.69
N SER A 35 24.75 -38.42 12.74
CA SER A 35 23.90 -39.58 13.06
C SER A 35 23.25 -39.49 14.44
N LYS A 36 23.99 -39.01 15.47
CA LYS A 36 23.42 -38.81 16.81
C LYS A 36 22.33 -37.72 16.80
N TRP A 37 22.54 -36.61 16.06
CA TRP A 37 21.59 -35.53 15.95
C TRP A 37 20.30 -35.99 15.26
N GLU A 38 20.40 -36.72 14.13
CA GLU A 38 19.25 -37.24 13.43
C GLU A 38 18.46 -38.32 14.18
N ASN A 39 19.10 -39.01 15.14
CA ASN A 39 18.47 -40.05 15.96
C ASN A 39 18.07 -39.58 17.35
N ASP A 40 18.02 -38.26 17.59
CA ASP A 40 17.62 -37.63 18.85
C ASP A 40 18.48 -38.05 20.07
N LYS A 41 19.73 -38.43 19.81
CA LYS A 41 20.69 -38.87 20.86
C LYS A 41 21.53 -37.72 21.41
N SER A 42 21.62 -36.63 20.70
CA SER A 42 22.25 -35.38 21.11
C SER A 42 21.73 -34.23 20.27
N ILE A 43 21.92 -32.99 20.74
CA ILE A 43 21.59 -31.77 20.05
C ILE A 43 22.87 -30.98 19.83
N PRO A 44 23.08 -30.31 18.69
CA PRO A 44 24.19 -29.39 18.49
C PRO A 44 24.15 -28.22 19.48
N ASP A 45 25.30 -27.60 19.72
CA ASP A 45 25.33 -26.31 20.40
C ASP A 45 24.71 -25.19 19.55
N VAL A 46 24.55 -24.01 20.18
CA VAL A 46 23.85 -22.88 19.52
C VAL A 46 24.59 -22.40 18.26
N ASP A 47 25.93 -22.40 18.31
CA ASP A 47 26.74 -21.94 17.17
C ASP A 47 26.57 -22.88 15.97
N MET A 48 26.56 -24.18 16.23
CA MET A 48 26.34 -25.21 15.22
C MET A 48 24.90 -25.17 14.68
N LEU A 49 23.89 -24.88 15.52
CA LEU A 49 22.51 -24.68 15.06
C LEU A 49 22.41 -23.49 14.10
N ILE A 50 23.13 -22.39 14.37
CA ILE A 50 23.21 -21.22 13.48
C ILE A 50 23.85 -21.59 12.13
N GLU A 51 24.91 -22.39 12.16
CA GLU A 51 25.60 -22.85 10.95
C GLU A 51 24.71 -23.76 10.09
N ILE A 52 24.00 -24.68 10.73
CA ILE A 52 23.02 -25.56 10.05
C ILE A 52 21.89 -24.73 9.43
N ALA A 53 21.33 -23.75 10.15
CA ALA A 53 20.27 -22.88 9.67
C ALA A 53 20.72 -22.07 8.43
N ARG A 54 21.96 -21.55 8.46
CA ARG A 54 22.57 -20.85 7.31
C ARG A 54 22.79 -21.77 6.11
N LEU A 55 23.29 -22.98 6.35
CA LEU A 55 23.56 -23.96 5.29
C LEU A 55 22.28 -24.30 4.50
N PHE A 56 21.19 -24.53 5.21
CA PHE A 56 19.89 -24.85 4.61
C PHE A 56 19.03 -23.62 4.28
N LYS A 57 19.48 -22.41 4.59
CA LYS A 57 18.76 -21.13 4.39
C LYS A 57 17.39 -21.12 5.06
N VAL A 58 17.30 -21.67 6.24
CA VAL A 58 16.09 -21.68 7.09
C VAL A 58 16.31 -20.86 8.36
N SER A 59 15.21 -20.47 9.05
CA SER A 59 15.31 -19.85 10.36
C SER A 59 15.67 -20.88 11.44
N LEU A 60 16.24 -20.42 12.58
CA LEU A 60 16.44 -21.29 13.75
C LEU A 60 15.11 -21.85 14.26
N ASP A 61 14.03 -21.09 14.19
CA ASP A 61 12.70 -21.55 14.58
C ASP A 61 12.24 -22.70 13.69
N THR A 62 12.39 -22.59 12.37
CA THR A 62 12.11 -23.68 11.42
C THR A 62 12.96 -24.91 11.73
N LEU A 63 14.24 -24.73 12.03
CA LEU A 63 15.16 -25.84 12.30
C LEU A 63 14.85 -26.55 13.64
N ILE A 64 14.49 -25.82 14.70
CA ILE A 64 14.33 -26.35 16.05
C ILE A 64 12.89 -26.81 16.31
N VAL A 65 11.91 -26.05 15.82
CA VAL A 65 10.49 -26.28 16.11
C VAL A 65 9.77 -26.94 14.93
N GLY A 66 10.33 -26.78 13.73
CA GLY A 66 9.80 -27.25 12.46
C GLY A 66 8.77 -26.31 11.85
N ASP A 67 8.40 -26.60 10.61
CA ASP A 67 7.38 -25.83 9.88
C ASP A 67 6.00 -25.80 10.59
N GLY A 68 5.83 -26.65 11.58
CA GLY A 68 4.66 -26.63 12.47
C GLY A 68 4.54 -25.37 13.32
N PHE A 69 5.64 -24.60 13.52
CA PHE A 69 5.60 -23.32 14.24
C PHE A 69 5.23 -22.16 13.29
N CYS A 70 5.65 -22.27 12.02
CA CYS A 70 5.19 -21.36 10.96
C CYS A 70 3.77 -21.71 10.47
N LYS A 71 3.25 -22.90 10.82
CA LYS A 71 1.91 -23.38 10.43
C LYS A 71 0.76 -22.56 11.01
N ASN A 72 1.02 -21.74 12.04
CA ASN A 72 0.05 -20.85 12.65
C ASN A 72 0.73 -19.57 13.13
N VAL A 73 1.29 -18.78 12.21
CA VAL A 73 1.70 -17.42 12.56
C VAL A 73 0.41 -16.65 12.89
N ASN A 74 0.14 -16.54 14.20
CA ASN A 74 -0.96 -15.74 14.74
C ASN A 74 -2.36 -16.07 14.17
N GLY A 75 -2.70 -17.34 14.01
CA GLY A 75 -4.04 -17.76 13.62
C GLY A 75 -4.31 -17.79 12.12
N VAL A 76 -3.29 -17.61 11.29
CA VAL A 76 -3.40 -17.84 9.84
C VAL A 76 -3.31 -19.34 9.56
N PRO A 77 -4.33 -19.99 8.97
CA PRO A 77 -4.26 -21.41 8.65
C PRO A 77 -3.12 -21.71 7.67
N ASN A 78 -2.40 -22.81 7.91
CA ASN A 78 -1.44 -23.31 6.92
C ASN A 78 -2.18 -24.23 5.95
N ASP A 79 -2.72 -23.63 4.93
CA ASP A 79 -3.23 -24.30 3.74
C ASP A 79 -2.61 -23.64 2.50
N GLU A 80 -2.76 -24.22 1.34
CA GLU A 80 -2.17 -23.71 0.09
C GLU A 80 -2.92 -22.46 -0.47
N LYS A 81 -3.79 -21.85 0.32
CA LYS A 81 -4.57 -20.70 -0.12
C LYS A 81 -3.78 -19.40 -0.06
N LEU A 82 -3.84 -18.62 -1.12
CA LEU A 82 -3.32 -17.25 -1.12
C LEU A 82 -4.20 -16.36 -0.24
N ARG A 83 -3.57 -15.65 0.72
CA ARG A 83 -4.27 -14.77 1.65
C ARG A 83 -3.65 -13.38 1.67
N VAL A 84 -4.49 -12.41 1.96
CA VAL A 84 -4.06 -11.07 2.38
C VAL A 84 -3.96 -11.05 3.90
N VAL A 85 -2.84 -10.58 4.42
CA VAL A 85 -2.55 -10.56 5.85
C VAL A 85 -2.26 -9.13 6.27
N PHE A 86 -2.98 -8.63 7.28
CA PHE A 86 -2.72 -7.33 7.89
C PHE A 86 -1.89 -7.52 9.13
N CYS A 87 -0.77 -6.82 9.19
CA CYS A 87 0.17 -6.91 10.29
C CYS A 87 0.41 -5.54 10.92
N GLN A 88 0.53 -5.50 12.24
CA GLN A 88 1.11 -4.38 12.96
C GLN A 88 2.42 -4.86 13.57
N GLY A 89 3.56 -4.45 13.00
CA GLY A 89 4.85 -5.02 13.32
C GLY A 89 4.87 -6.54 13.03
N LYS A 90 5.16 -7.35 14.06
CA LYS A 90 5.16 -8.82 13.94
C LYS A 90 3.80 -9.49 14.20
N TYR A 91 2.78 -8.72 14.55
CA TYR A 91 1.47 -9.27 14.89
C TYR A 91 0.54 -9.21 13.68
N VAL A 92 -0.09 -10.33 13.35
CA VAL A 92 -1.17 -10.41 12.36
C VAL A 92 -2.46 -9.93 13.02
N LEU A 93 -3.01 -8.83 12.53
CA LEU A 93 -4.28 -8.29 13.01
C LEU A 93 -5.46 -9.05 12.40
N LYS A 94 -5.38 -9.32 11.09
CA LYS A 94 -6.40 -10.04 10.35
C LYS A 94 -5.81 -10.73 9.12
N ALA A 95 -6.38 -11.86 8.73
CA ALA A 95 -6.08 -12.52 7.47
C ALA A 95 -7.39 -12.85 6.74
N GLY A 96 -7.40 -12.71 5.41
CA GLY A 96 -8.54 -13.02 4.56
C GLY A 96 -8.09 -13.67 3.26
N GLU A 97 -9.00 -14.37 2.58
CA GLU A 97 -8.76 -14.93 1.26
C GLU A 97 -8.70 -13.79 0.22
N VAL A 98 -7.88 -13.95 -0.82
CA VAL A 98 -7.79 -12.98 -1.91
C VAL A 98 -9.17 -12.87 -2.59
N GLY A 99 -9.66 -11.62 -2.74
CA GLY A 99 -10.98 -11.33 -3.31
C GLY A 99 -12.11 -11.20 -2.30
N ALA A 100 -11.90 -11.57 -1.02
CA ALA A 100 -12.87 -11.25 0.03
C ALA A 100 -12.63 -9.85 0.61
N PRO A 101 -13.68 -9.09 0.93
CA PRO A 101 -13.52 -7.79 1.59
C PRO A 101 -12.92 -7.99 2.99
N ILE A 102 -11.91 -7.20 3.31
CA ILE A 102 -11.30 -7.21 4.63
C ILE A 102 -11.75 -5.94 5.35
N ARG A 103 -12.41 -6.14 6.50
CA ARG A 103 -12.83 -5.06 7.39
C ARG A 103 -11.77 -4.85 8.46
N ILE A 104 -11.21 -3.65 8.51
CA ILE A 104 -10.30 -3.18 9.56
C ILE A 104 -11.05 -2.15 10.39
N GLU A 105 -11.06 -2.31 11.70
CA GLU A 105 -11.56 -1.32 12.64
C GLU A 105 -10.38 -0.78 13.44
N THR A 106 -10.17 0.53 13.40
CA THR A 106 -9.11 1.22 14.13
C THR A 106 -9.66 2.50 14.74
N ASP A 107 -9.26 2.79 15.96
CA ASP A 107 -9.59 4.00 16.72
C ASP A 107 -8.44 5.01 16.76
N GLY A 108 -7.30 4.67 16.15
CA GLY A 108 -6.08 5.43 16.15
C GLY A 108 -5.56 5.79 14.76
N HIS A 109 -4.37 6.42 14.73
CA HIS A 109 -3.62 6.65 13.50
C HIS A 109 -3.25 5.31 12.87
N CYS A 110 -3.57 5.14 11.59
CA CYS A 110 -3.30 3.94 10.83
C CYS A 110 -3.05 4.28 9.36
N ASP A 111 -1.82 4.08 8.91
CA ASP A 111 -1.49 4.16 7.50
C ASP A 111 -1.87 2.84 6.82
N LEU A 112 -2.48 2.95 5.64
CA LEU A 112 -2.88 1.80 4.83
C LEU A 112 -2.02 1.70 3.59
N ASP A 113 -1.25 0.61 3.46
CA ASP A 113 -0.53 0.25 2.24
C ASP A 113 -1.14 -1.02 1.64
N VAL A 114 -1.81 -0.87 0.50
CA VAL A 114 -2.61 -1.92 -0.14
C VAL A 114 -2.13 -2.14 -1.57
N TRP A 115 -1.74 -3.35 -1.91
CA TRP A 115 -1.26 -3.71 -3.27
C TRP A 115 -2.38 -3.79 -4.34
N GLY A 116 -3.64 -3.76 -3.91
CA GLY A 116 -4.82 -3.78 -4.77
C GLY A 116 -5.70 -2.56 -4.54
N ASN A 117 -7.02 -2.75 -4.65
CA ASN A 117 -8.00 -1.72 -4.32
C ASN A 117 -8.20 -1.62 -2.80
N ALA A 118 -8.32 -0.39 -2.30
CA ALA A 118 -8.70 -0.11 -0.92
C ALA A 118 -10.16 0.38 -0.87
N THR A 119 -11.01 -0.32 -0.11
CA THR A 119 -12.35 0.16 0.24
C THR A 119 -12.42 0.25 1.76
N VAL A 120 -12.59 1.46 2.25
CA VAL A 120 -12.64 1.76 3.69
C VAL A 120 -13.98 2.39 4.01
N ASN A 121 -14.73 1.75 4.91
CA ASN A 121 -15.97 2.33 5.43
C ASN A 121 -15.64 3.10 6.71
N GLY A 122 -15.72 4.41 6.65
CA GLY A 122 -15.38 5.33 7.74
C GLY A 122 -14.08 6.09 7.52
N ASN A 123 -13.57 6.70 8.60
CA ASN A 123 -12.47 7.63 8.54
C ASN A 123 -11.11 6.95 8.72
N VAL A 124 -10.11 7.41 7.97
CA VAL A 124 -8.72 7.01 8.11
C VAL A 124 -7.93 8.19 8.69
N LYS A 125 -7.25 7.99 9.82
CA LYS A 125 -6.44 9.03 10.48
C LYS A 125 -5.00 9.10 9.98
N GLY A 126 -4.62 8.26 9.04
CA GLY A 126 -3.29 8.22 8.44
C GLY A 126 -3.34 8.38 6.93
N ASP A 127 -2.27 7.97 6.27
CA ASP A 127 -2.16 7.97 4.82
C ASP A 127 -2.76 6.69 4.21
N ILE A 128 -3.27 6.80 2.97
CA ILE A 128 -3.66 5.64 2.16
C ILE A 128 -2.78 5.56 0.94
N LYS A 129 -2.15 4.40 0.74
CA LYS A 129 -1.45 4.05 -0.48
C LYS A 129 -2.04 2.76 -1.05
N ALA A 130 -2.56 2.83 -2.27
CA ALA A 130 -3.15 1.68 -2.96
C ALA A 130 -2.54 1.49 -4.35
N GLY A 131 -2.21 0.25 -4.69
CA GLY A 131 -1.79 -0.10 -6.05
C GLY A 131 -2.94 -0.03 -7.07
N GLY A 132 -4.16 -0.15 -6.61
CA GLY A 132 -5.41 0.01 -7.38
C GLY A 132 -6.15 1.29 -7.03
N GLY A 133 -7.48 1.24 -7.01
CA GLY A 133 -8.35 2.37 -6.63
C GLY A 133 -8.56 2.49 -5.13
N VAL A 134 -8.96 3.67 -4.68
CA VAL A 134 -9.34 3.97 -3.30
C VAL A 134 -10.79 4.41 -3.26
N ASN A 135 -11.56 3.84 -2.34
CA ASN A 135 -12.92 4.26 -2.00
C ASN A 135 -13.03 4.39 -0.48
N CYS A 136 -13.30 5.57 0.03
CA CYS A 136 -13.39 5.84 1.47
C CYS A 136 -14.25 7.08 1.75
N ASP A 137 -14.61 7.28 3.03
CA ASP A 137 -15.35 8.47 3.44
C ASP A 137 -14.37 9.64 3.67
N LYS A 138 -13.58 9.60 4.75
CA LYS A 138 -12.66 10.68 5.10
C LYS A 138 -11.24 10.19 5.37
N VAL A 139 -10.24 10.93 4.88
CA VAL A 139 -8.81 10.68 5.13
C VAL A 139 -8.18 11.93 5.75
N GLU A 140 -7.58 11.80 6.93
CA GLU A 140 -6.85 12.91 7.56
C GLU A 140 -5.45 13.13 6.96
N GLY A 141 -4.86 12.09 6.37
CA GLY A 141 -3.56 12.11 5.68
C GLY A 141 -3.66 12.29 4.16
N ASN A 142 -2.67 11.75 3.47
CA ASN A 142 -2.57 11.77 2.02
C ASN A 142 -3.18 10.51 1.39
N VAL A 143 -3.61 10.61 0.13
CA VAL A 143 -4.08 9.48 -0.65
C VAL A 143 -3.23 9.31 -1.90
N THR A 144 -2.67 8.12 -2.11
CA THR A 144 -1.98 7.74 -3.33
C THR A 144 -2.62 6.49 -3.91
N ALA A 145 -3.10 6.55 -5.14
CA ALA A 145 -3.76 5.44 -5.81
C ALA A 145 -3.17 5.20 -7.20
N GLY A 146 -2.94 3.94 -7.55
CA GLY A 146 -2.53 3.56 -8.91
C GLY A 146 -3.66 3.68 -9.95
N ALA A 147 -4.92 3.68 -9.49
CA ALA A 147 -6.11 3.91 -10.32
C ALA A 147 -6.89 5.13 -9.83
N GLY A 148 -8.21 5.07 -9.75
CA GLY A 148 -9.04 6.20 -9.33
C GLY A 148 -9.21 6.32 -7.81
N VAL A 149 -9.57 7.52 -7.35
CA VAL A 149 -9.93 7.84 -5.97
C VAL A 149 -11.37 8.31 -5.93
N ASN A 150 -12.15 7.76 -4.99
CA ASN A 150 -13.49 8.20 -4.67
C ASN A 150 -13.58 8.35 -3.14
N CYS A 151 -13.59 9.57 -2.65
CA CYS A 151 -13.63 9.90 -1.22
C CYS A 151 -14.54 11.11 -1.02
N ASP A 152 -15.10 11.27 0.19
CA ASP A 152 -15.85 12.48 0.52
C ASP A 152 -14.86 13.61 0.89
N GLU A 153 -13.90 13.37 1.78
CA GLU A 153 -12.97 14.41 2.24
C GLU A 153 -11.54 13.88 2.42
N VAL A 154 -10.55 14.63 1.92
CA VAL A 154 -9.13 14.37 2.15
C VAL A 154 -8.43 15.62 2.68
N ASN A 155 -7.87 15.55 3.90
CA ASN A 155 -7.17 16.68 4.50
C ASN A 155 -5.76 16.89 3.92
N GLY A 156 -5.13 15.84 3.42
CA GLY A 156 -3.83 15.89 2.76
C GLY A 156 -3.91 16.07 1.25
N ASN A 157 -2.88 15.59 0.56
CA ASN A 157 -2.80 15.61 -0.90
C ASN A 157 -3.41 14.33 -1.49
N ILE A 158 -3.93 14.43 -2.70
CA ILE A 158 -4.36 13.26 -3.50
C ILE A 158 -3.49 13.12 -4.75
N SER A 159 -3.02 11.91 -5.01
CA SER A 159 -2.41 11.53 -6.27
C SER A 159 -3.04 10.24 -6.80
N ALA A 160 -3.67 10.31 -7.97
CA ALA A 160 -4.36 9.20 -8.60
C ALA A 160 -3.83 8.94 -10.02
N GLY A 161 -3.59 7.67 -10.37
CA GLY A 161 -3.20 7.29 -11.73
C GLY A 161 -4.33 7.44 -12.76
N ALA A 162 -5.58 7.52 -12.31
CA ALA A 162 -6.76 7.77 -13.14
C ALA A 162 -7.54 9.00 -12.62
N SER A 163 -8.85 8.88 -12.42
CA SER A 163 -9.69 10.02 -12.01
C SER A 163 -9.81 10.17 -10.50
N ILE A 164 -10.04 11.38 -10.04
CA ILE A 164 -10.41 11.75 -8.68
C ILE A 164 -11.87 12.20 -8.68
N ASN A 165 -12.66 11.67 -7.74
CA ASN A 165 -13.99 12.14 -7.39
C ASN A 165 -14.02 12.34 -5.86
N CYS A 166 -14.18 13.57 -5.41
CA CYS A 166 -14.09 13.93 -4.00
C CYS A 166 -14.92 15.20 -3.74
N ASP A 167 -15.53 15.32 -2.58
CA ASP A 167 -16.24 16.59 -2.26
C ASP A 167 -15.21 17.65 -1.82
N ALA A 168 -14.26 17.32 -0.96
CA ALA A 168 -13.27 18.29 -0.49
C ALA A 168 -11.84 17.73 -0.42
N ILE A 169 -10.87 18.51 -0.89
CA ILE A 169 -9.44 18.24 -0.82
C ILE A 169 -8.74 19.47 -0.23
N ASN A 170 -8.20 19.37 1.00
CA ASN A 170 -7.52 20.51 1.62
C ASN A 170 -6.10 20.73 1.06
N GLY A 171 -5.46 19.68 0.53
CA GLY A 171 -4.14 19.75 -0.10
C GLY A 171 -4.18 19.91 -1.62
N ASN A 172 -3.13 19.42 -2.27
CA ASN A 172 -3.02 19.39 -3.73
C ASN A 172 -3.71 18.16 -4.31
N ALA A 173 -4.21 18.29 -5.55
CA ALA A 173 -4.83 17.21 -6.31
C ALA A 173 -4.07 16.94 -7.62
N SER A 174 -3.64 15.70 -7.84
CA SER A 174 -3.00 15.28 -9.08
C SER A 174 -3.68 14.03 -9.64
N ALA A 175 -4.12 14.07 -10.88
CA ALA A 175 -4.83 12.98 -11.55
C ALA A 175 -4.31 12.71 -12.97
N GLY A 176 -4.13 11.44 -13.28
CA GLY A 176 -3.78 10.99 -14.64
C GLY A 176 -4.94 11.11 -15.65
N ALA A 177 -6.17 11.43 -15.19
CA ALA A 177 -7.33 11.67 -16.03
C ALA A 177 -8.15 12.86 -15.52
N ASN A 178 -9.38 12.66 -15.07
CA ASN A 178 -10.30 13.73 -14.69
C ASN A 178 -10.28 14.00 -13.18
N ILE A 179 -10.58 15.23 -12.80
CA ILE A 179 -10.90 15.59 -11.41
C ILE A 179 -12.31 16.18 -11.37
N VAL A 180 -13.12 15.63 -10.46
CA VAL A 180 -14.42 16.18 -10.07
C VAL A 180 -14.37 16.39 -8.55
N CYS A 181 -14.53 17.63 -8.11
CA CYS A 181 -14.44 18.01 -6.70
C CYS A 181 -15.24 19.29 -6.46
N ASP A 182 -15.78 19.49 -5.25
CA ASP A 182 -16.40 20.78 -4.93
C ASP A 182 -15.30 21.79 -4.53
N ASP A 183 -14.44 21.46 -3.55
CA ASP A 183 -13.43 22.37 -3.04
C ASP A 183 -12.02 21.79 -3.05
N ILE A 184 -11.03 22.53 -3.56
CA ILE A 184 -9.61 22.18 -3.53
C ILE A 184 -8.79 23.32 -2.93
N GLY A 185 -8.14 23.05 -1.78
CA GLY A 185 -7.34 24.04 -1.06
C GLY A 185 -5.97 24.34 -1.65
N GLY A 186 -5.41 23.40 -2.42
CA GLY A 186 -4.07 23.46 -3.00
C GLY A 186 -4.06 23.61 -4.51
N ASN A 187 -2.93 23.24 -5.12
CA ASN A 187 -2.75 23.22 -6.56
C ASN A 187 -3.40 21.98 -7.19
N VAL A 188 -3.80 22.14 -8.44
CA VAL A 188 -4.42 21.08 -9.23
C VAL A 188 -3.56 20.78 -10.45
N ASP A 189 -3.28 19.49 -10.67
CA ASP A 189 -2.67 18.98 -11.90
C ASP A 189 -3.50 17.82 -12.45
N CYS A 190 -4.10 18.01 -13.63
CA CYS A 190 -4.95 16.97 -14.20
C CYS A 190 -4.68 16.80 -15.70
N ALA A 191 -4.53 15.56 -16.14
CA ALA A 191 -4.18 15.31 -17.55
C ALA A 191 -5.34 15.50 -18.52
N SER A 192 -6.61 15.54 -18.04
CA SER A 192 -7.79 15.66 -18.90
C SER A 192 -8.71 16.79 -18.44
N THR A 193 -9.87 16.51 -17.89
CA THR A 193 -10.87 17.53 -17.55
C THR A 193 -10.94 17.79 -16.05
N LEU A 194 -11.14 19.05 -15.70
CA LEU A 194 -11.34 19.51 -14.33
C LEU A 194 -12.75 20.10 -14.20
N GLN A 195 -13.51 19.59 -13.25
CA GLN A 195 -14.77 20.17 -12.80
C GLN A 195 -14.69 20.38 -11.29
N CYS A 196 -14.80 21.63 -10.85
CA CYS A 196 -14.68 22.00 -9.45
C CYS A 196 -15.47 23.28 -9.16
N ASP A 197 -15.94 23.45 -7.92
CA ASP A 197 -16.55 24.73 -7.55
C ASP A 197 -15.45 25.74 -7.17
N ASN A 198 -14.58 25.43 -6.20
CA ASN A 198 -13.58 26.38 -5.72
C ASN A 198 -12.17 25.80 -5.68
N ILE A 199 -11.18 26.55 -6.14
CA ILE A 199 -9.76 26.19 -6.09
C ILE A 199 -8.95 27.37 -5.54
N SER A 200 -8.16 27.12 -4.48
CA SER A 200 -7.33 28.14 -3.87
C SER A 200 -5.90 28.23 -4.42
N GLY A 201 -5.49 27.28 -5.25
CA GLY A 201 -4.14 27.20 -5.83
C GLY A 201 -4.11 27.39 -7.33
N ASN A 202 -2.94 27.11 -7.91
CA ASN A 202 -2.76 27.11 -9.37
C ASN A 202 -3.35 25.85 -10.00
N VAL A 203 -3.81 25.97 -11.22
CA VAL A 203 -4.43 24.90 -11.98
C VAL A 203 -3.64 24.62 -13.25
N SER A 204 -3.21 23.38 -13.43
CA SER A 204 -2.67 22.83 -14.67
C SER A 204 -3.62 21.74 -15.16
N CYS A 205 -4.15 21.86 -16.37
CA CYS A 205 -5.11 20.90 -16.92
C CYS A 205 -4.85 20.67 -18.40
N GLY A 206 -4.83 19.41 -18.81
CA GLY A 206 -4.55 19.04 -20.20
C GLY A 206 -5.68 19.36 -21.17
N MET A 207 -6.92 19.48 -20.70
CA MET A 207 -8.10 19.74 -21.53
C MET A 207 -8.99 20.83 -20.91
N THR A 208 -10.27 20.59 -20.75
CA THR A 208 -11.25 21.57 -20.32
C THR A 208 -11.28 21.81 -18.83
N ILE A 209 -11.37 23.06 -18.42
CA ILE A 209 -11.59 23.48 -17.03
C ILE A 209 -12.98 24.08 -16.91
N THR A 210 -13.76 23.61 -15.97
CA THR A 210 -15.03 24.17 -15.55
C THR A 210 -15.02 24.41 -14.05
N CYS A 211 -15.03 25.67 -13.63
CA CYS A 211 -14.91 26.02 -12.22
C CYS A 211 -15.71 27.28 -11.88
N ASP A 212 -16.20 27.36 -10.65
CA ASP A 212 -16.87 28.59 -10.18
C ASP A 212 -15.82 29.65 -9.80
N ALA A 213 -14.84 29.30 -8.98
CA ALA A 213 -13.81 30.23 -8.56
C ALA A 213 -12.42 29.60 -8.55
N ILE A 214 -11.42 30.31 -9.08
CA ILE A 214 -10.00 29.94 -8.99
C ILE A 214 -9.22 31.12 -8.45
N ILE A 215 -8.48 30.89 -7.36
CA ILE A 215 -7.54 31.86 -6.76
C ILE A 215 -6.12 31.38 -7.07
N GLY A 216 -5.64 31.68 -8.25
CA GLY A 216 -4.34 31.25 -8.75
C GLY A 216 -4.25 31.34 -10.25
N ASN A 217 -3.10 30.96 -10.80
CA ASN A 217 -2.89 30.94 -12.24
C ASN A 217 -3.46 29.68 -12.87
N VAL A 218 -3.93 29.80 -14.10
CA VAL A 218 -4.51 28.69 -14.85
C VAL A 218 -3.69 28.43 -16.10
N THR A 219 -3.30 27.19 -16.30
CA THR A 219 -2.66 26.70 -17.51
C THR A 219 -3.52 25.57 -18.09
N SER A 220 -4.00 25.73 -19.30
CA SER A 220 -4.73 24.68 -20.03
C SER A 220 -4.11 24.50 -21.41
N CYS A 221 -3.76 23.26 -21.77
CA CYS A 221 -3.02 22.97 -23.01
C CYS A 221 -3.92 22.91 -24.25
N ASN A 222 -5.08 22.23 -24.21
CA ASN A 222 -5.86 21.90 -25.41
C ASN A 222 -7.39 22.09 -25.27
N GLY A 223 -7.87 22.62 -24.14
CA GLY A 223 -9.32 22.73 -23.88
C GLY A 223 -9.78 24.14 -23.59
N ASP A 224 -11.10 24.28 -23.45
CA ASP A 224 -11.72 25.55 -23.08
C ASP A 224 -11.67 25.77 -21.56
N ILE A 225 -11.57 27.02 -21.15
CA ILE A 225 -11.61 27.45 -19.77
C ILE A 225 -12.91 28.17 -19.48
N HIS A 226 -13.73 27.60 -18.61
CA HIS A 226 -15.00 28.17 -18.14
C HIS A 226 -14.88 28.43 -16.63
N VAL A 227 -14.69 29.68 -16.24
CA VAL A 227 -14.53 30.09 -14.83
C VAL A 227 -15.41 31.30 -14.55
N LYS A 228 -16.18 31.31 -13.47
CA LYS A 228 -16.99 32.49 -13.10
C LYS A 228 -16.12 33.59 -12.46
N ILE A 229 -15.21 33.22 -11.55
CA ILE A 229 -14.32 34.14 -10.85
C ILE A 229 -12.87 33.64 -10.97
N LEU A 230 -12.00 34.44 -11.59
CA LEU A 230 -10.58 34.14 -11.67
C LEU A 230 -9.76 35.27 -10.97
N LYS A 231 -9.02 34.93 -9.93
CA LYS A 231 -8.04 35.83 -9.30
C LYS A 231 -6.64 35.33 -9.60
N GLY A 232 -6.17 35.59 -10.81
CA GLY A 232 -4.87 35.15 -11.32
C GLY A 232 -4.77 35.39 -12.81
N THR A 233 -3.80 34.77 -13.45
CA THR A 233 -3.54 34.88 -14.89
C THR A 233 -3.87 33.57 -15.61
N VAL A 234 -4.25 33.65 -16.88
CA VAL A 234 -4.32 32.48 -17.76
C VAL A 234 -3.05 32.45 -18.60
N GLU A 235 -2.27 31.40 -18.45
CA GLU A 235 -1.05 31.15 -19.20
C GLU A 235 -1.31 30.04 -20.22
N SER A 236 -1.08 30.32 -21.51
CA SER A 236 -1.18 29.38 -22.64
C SER A 236 -2.48 28.56 -22.73
N CYS A 237 -3.50 29.19 -23.35
CA CYS A 237 -4.70 28.46 -23.82
C CYS A 237 -4.78 28.59 -25.32
N GLU A 238 -4.82 27.45 -26.04
CA GLU A 238 -5.01 27.45 -27.51
C GLU A 238 -6.49 27.62 -27.92
N ARG A 239 -7.40 27.60 -26.94
CA ARG A 239 -8.85 27.67 -27.13
C ARG A 239 -9.50 28.84 -26.37
N SER A 240 -10.81 28.81 -26.24
CA SER A 240 -11.60 29.91 -25.69
C SER A 240 -11.52 29.96 -24.16
N VAL A 241 -11.38 31.19 -23.65
CA VAL A 241 -11.44 31.49 -22.22
C VAL A 241 -12.71 32.28 -21.95
N TYR A 242 -13.59 31.72 -21.12
CA TYR A 242 -14.83 32.33 -20.68
C TYR A 242 -14.75 32.64 -19.20
N ILE A 243 -14.57 33.93 -18.85
CA ILE A 243 -14.63 34.40 -17.48
C ILE A 243 -15.91 35.24 -17.37
N LYS A 244 -16.81 34.82 -16.47
CA LYS A 244 -18.01 35.61 -16.18
C LYS A 244 -17.65 36.59 -15.08
N GLU A 245 -17.34 37.85 -15.44
CA GLU A 245 -17.19 38.92 -14.47
C GLU A 245 -18.49 39.07 -13.66
N GLU A 246 -18.40 39.13 -12.33
CA GLU A 246 -19.53 39.61 -11.53
C GLU A 246 -19.82 41.06 -11.97
N GLU A 247 -21.03 41.35 -12.47
CA GLU A 247 -21.51 42.72 -12.61
C GLU A 247 -21.42 43.40 -11.25
N GLY A 248 -20.48 44.35 -11.15
CA GLY A 248 -20.31 45.16 -9.95
C GLY A 248 -21.64 45.83 -9.60
N LYS A 249 -22.19 45.46 -8.43
CA LYS A 249 -23.25 46.26 -7.82
C LYS A 249 -22.67 47.61 -7.48
N ASN A 250 -23.00 48.62 -8.29
CA ASN A 250 -22.91 50.02 -7.93
C ASN A 250 -23.79 50.33 -6.71
#